data_704248176677af27653e6909c1c9d92b
#
_entry.id   704248176677af27653e6909c1c9d92b
#
_cell.length_a   1.000
_cell.length_b   1.000
_cell.length_c   1.000
_cell.angle_alpha   90.00
_cell.angle_beta   90.00
_cell.angle_gamma   90.00
#
_symmetry.space_group_name_H-M   'P 1'
#
loop_
_entity.id
_entity.type
_entity.pdbx_description
1 polymer ?
#
loop_
_entity_poly.entity_id
_entity_poly.type
_entity_poly.pdbx_seq_one_letter_code
_entity_poly.pdbx_strand_id
1 'polypeptide(L)'
;TLGTSSLFESGKIRQRIAHKLDLTKVKESSEHTFLLEDDIKNSKRHTWSKSVSYDNNFFETGPLSRAMISNRKFIKDIHKTHKDSSFTRILSRVDEMAHLLQNTKVLIKKVDISEESFIKPKIALKDIDYAEGFSVVEACRGSLIHNLQINKGKILKYDVITPTVWNLG
;
A
#
# COMPACT_ATOMS: atom_id res chain seq x y z
N THR A 1 10.57 -5.70 9.83
CA THR A 1 10.28 -4.25 9.82
C THR A 1 8.79 -4.05 9.67
N LEU A 2 8.15 -3.70 10.77
CA LEU A 2 6.71 -3.49 10.85
C LEU A 2 6.33 -2.25 10.04
N GLY A 3 5.57 -2.48 8.96
CA GLY A 3 4.62 -1.55 8.42
C GLY A 3 5.10 -0.14 8.05
N THR A 4 6.06 0.00 7.13
CA THR A 4 6.30 1.27 6.48
C THR A 4 5.47 1.35 5.20
N SER A 5 4.61 2.35 5.09
CA SER A 5 3.84 2.63 3.89
C SER A 5 4.34 3.90 3.22
N SER A 6 4.47 3.85 1.90
CA SER A 6 4.83 5.01 1.08
C SER A 6 3.56 5.78 0.73
N LEU A 7 3.05 6.57 1.66
CA LEU A 7 1.93 7.46 1.42
C LEU A 7 2.43 8.79 0.86
N PHE A 8 1.82 9.23 -0.20
CA PHE A 8 2.13 10.47 -0.89
C PHE A 8 0.85 11.27 -1.14
N GLU A 9 0.78 12.49 -0.58
CA GLU A 9 -0.33 13.40 -0.80
C GLU A 9 -0.17 14.09 -2.15
N SER A 10 -1.12 13.91 -3.04
CA SER A 10 -1.12 14.53 -4.37
C SER A 10 -0.99 16.05 -4.27
N GLY A 11 -0.06 16.61 -5.05
CA GLY A 11 0.22 18.06 -5.07
C GLY A 11 1.00 18.62 -3.88
N LYS A 12 1.29 17.81 -2.85
CA LYS A 12 2.09 18.25 -1.70
C LYS A 12 3.10 17.17 -1.33
N ILE A 13 4.38 17.45 -1.56
CA ILE A 13 5.46 16.63 -1.02
C ILE A 13 5.54 16.90 0.47
N ARG A 14 4.81 16.18 1.29
CA ARG A 14 5.07 16.14 2.72
C ARG A 14 6.17 15.13 2.98
N GLN A 15 7.21 15.65 3.58
CA GLN A 15 8.45 15.03 4.06
C GLN A 15 8.57 13.50 4.00
N ARG A 16 9.77 13.07 3.63
CA ARG A 16 10.38 11.74 3.68
C ARG A 16 10.09 10.98 4.97
N ILE A 17 8.92 10.46 5.17
CA ILE A 17 8.75 9.58 6.29
C ILE A 17 8.15 8.30 5.74
N ALA A 18 8.99 7.25 5.73
CA ALA A 18 8.47 5.92 5.82
C ALA A 18 7.69 5.87 7.14
N HIS A 19 6.40 6.16 7.08
CA HIS A 19 5.60 6.25 8.28
C HIS A 19 5.36 4.84 8.80
N LYS A 20 5.64 4.64 10.08
CA LYS A 20 4.99 3.58 10.82
C LYS A 20 3.50 3.88 10.76
N LEU A 21 2.78 3.10 9.96
CA LEU A 21 1.36 3.34 9.76
C LEU A 21 0.62 3.10 11.08
N ASP A 22 -0.14 4.09 11.51
CA ASP A 22 -1.06 3.98 12.63
C ASP A 22 -2.46 3.62 12.09
N LEU A 23 -2.88 2.37 12.26
CA LEU A 23 -4.17 1.89 11.75
C LEU A 23 -5.37 2.65 12.31
N THR A 24 -5.26 3.27 13.49
CA THR A 24 -6.35 4.06 14.08
C THR A 24 -6.67 5.31 13.24
N LYS A 25 -5.71 5.76 12.43
CA LYS A 25 -5.84 6.89 11.52
C LYS A 25 -6.30 6.52 10.12
N VAL A 26 -6.38 5.23 9.82
CA VAL A 26 -6.88 4.73 8.53
C VAL A 26 -8.40 4.64 8.61
N LYS A 27 -9.09 5.33 7.71
CA LYS A 27 -10.56 5.31 7.62
C LYS A 27 -10.99 4.90 6.23
N GLU A 28 -11.88 3.92 6.16
CA GLU A 28 -12.58 3.56 4.92
C GLU A 28 -13.95 4.22 4.88
N SER A 29 -14.33 4.72 3.71
CA SER A 29 -15.65 5.30 3.43
C SER A 29 -16.25 4.69 2.18
N SER A 30 -17.55 4.43 2.21
CA SER A 30 -18.34 4.02 1.05
C SER A 30 -19.23 5.15 0.51
N GLU A 31 -19.01 6.38 0.94
CA GLU A 31 -19.86 7.52 0.58
C GLU A 31 -19.98 7.72 -0.93
N HIS A 32 -18.89 7.50 -1.65
CA HIS A 32 -18.82 7.67 -3.10
C HIS A 32 -18.83 6.34 -3.87
N THR A 33 -19.14 5.23 -3.19
CA THR A 33 -19.13 3.90 -3.78
C THR A 33 -20.50 3.52 -4.31
N PHE A 34 -20.57 3.02 -5.54
CA PHE A 34 -21.78 2.39 -6.06
C PHE A 34 -22.01 1.08 -5.30
N LEU A 35 -23.15 0.98 -4.62
CA LEU A 35 -23.55 -0.24 -3.90
C LEU A 35 -24.48 -1.11 -4.74
N LEU A 36 -25.28 -0.48 -5.60
CA LEU A 36 -26.24 -1.11 -6.53
C LEU A 36 -26.19 -0.39 -7.88
N GLU A 37 -26.65 -1.05 -8.94
CA GLU A 37 -26.69 -0.47 -10.29
C GLU A 37 -27.51 0.83 -10.37
N ASP A 38 -28.57 0.95 -9.58
CA ASP A 38 -29.40 2.16 -9.52
C ASP A 38 -28.65 3.37 -8.93
N ASP A 39 -27.59 3.14 -8.17
CA ASP A 39 -26.76 4.22 -7.62
C ASP A 39 -25.96 4.99 -8.67
N ILE A 40 -25.81 4.43 -9.87
CA ILE A 40 -25.09 5.07 -11.00
C ILE A 40 -25.73 6.43 -11.37
N LYS A 41 -27.02 6.58 -11.13
CA LYS A 41 -27.74 7.84 -11.35
C LYS A 41 -27.48 8.89 -10.26
N ASN A 42 -26.88 8.52 -9.15
CA ASN A 42 -26.55 9.43 -8.07
C ASN A 42 -25.21 10.12 -8.37
N SER A 43 -25.23 11.42 -8.62
CA SER A 43 -24.08 12.23 -9.00
C SER A 43 -22.94 12.28 -7.94
N LYS A 44 -23.20 11.89 -6.70
CA LYS A 44 -22.18 11.83 -5.63
C LYS A 44 -21.38 10.53 -5.65
N ARG A 45 -21.90 9.47 -6.28
CA ARG A 45 -21.25 8.17 -6.36
C ARG A 45 -20.56 8.04 -7.70
N HIS A 46 -19.27 7.70 -7.69
CA HIS A 46 -18.44 7.70 -8.89
C HIS A 46 -17.42 6.54 -8.95
N THR A 47 -17.40 5.67 -7.95
CA THR A 47 -16.46 4.56 -7.89
C THR A 47 -17.11 3.27 -7.41
N TRP A 48 -16.55 2.12 -7.80
CA TRP A 48 -16.89 0.80 -7.27
C TRP A 48 -15.98 0.39 -6.10
N SER A 49 -15.02 1.21 -5.77
CA SER A 49 -14.09 0.99 -4.67
C SER A 49 -14.47 1.87 -3.49
N LYS A 50 -14.21 1.39 -2.28
CA LYS A 50 -14.23 2.27 -1.11
C LYS A 50 -13.12 3.31 -1.22
N SER A 51 -13.31 4.46 -0.61
CA SER A 51 -12.25 5.46 -0.41
C SER A 51 -11.50 5.20 0.89
N VAL A 52 -10.20 5.43 0.90
CA VAL A 52 -9.38 5.36 2.11
C VAL A 52 -8.71 6.70 2.36
N SER A 53 -8.81 7.17 3.59
CA SER A 53 -8.05 8.30 4.09
C SER A 53 -7.13 7.90 5.23
N TYR A 54 -6.03 8.62 5.38
CA TYR A 54 -5.12 8.53 6.51
C TYR A 54 -5.01 9.90 7.18
N ASP A 55 -5.35 9.96 8.47
CA ASP A 55 -5.40 11.21 9.22
C ASP A 55 -6.26 12.28 8.51
N ASN A 56 -7.42 11.85 7.97
CA ASN A 56 -8.38 12.63 7.19
C ASN A 56 -7.83 13.25 5.88
N ASN A 57 -6.71 12.75 5.36
CA ASN A 57 -6.16 13.15 4.08
C ASN A 57 -6.15 11.98 3.11
N PHE A 58 -6.31 12.28 1.82
CA PHE A 58 -6.18 11.29 0.75
C PHE A 58 -4.73 11.21 0.28
N PHE A 59 -4.26 10.00 -0.02
CA PHE A 59 -2.90 9.75 -0.42
C PHE A 59 -2.84 8.85 -1.64
N GLU A 60 -1.95 9.15 -2.56
CA GLU A 60 -1.56 8.24 -3.62
C GLU A 60 -0.50 7.28 -3.06
N THR A 61 -0.58 6.00 -3.44
CA THR A 61 0.45 4.99 -3.16
C THR A 61 0.99 4.39 -4.45
N GLY A 62 2.19 3.81 -4.40
CA GLY A 62 2.75 3.13 -5.55
C GLY A 62 4.07 3.71 -6.07
N PRO A 63 4.44 3.42 -7.32
CA PRO A 63 5.75 3.77 -7.87
C PRO A 63 6.11 5.25 -7.80
N LEU A 64 5.18 6.15 -8.12
CA LEU A 64 5.42 7.60 -8.03
C LEU A 64 5.68 8.01 -6.57
N SER A 65 4.82 7.56 -5.66
CA SER A 65 4.94 7.80 -4.22
C SER A 65 6.31 7.34 -3.69
N ARG A 66 6.70 6.11 -3.99
CA ARG A 66 8.00 5.55 -3.60
C ARG A 66 9.18 6.31 -4.18
N ALA A 67 9.11 6.69 -5.47
CA ALA A 67 10.15 7.47 -6.14
C ALA A 67 10.33 8.86 -5.51
N MET A 68 9.24 9.52 -5.17
CA MET A 68 9.26 10.84 -4.53
C MET A 68 9.82 10.78 -3.11
N ILE A 69 9.38 9.81 -2.30
CA ILE A 69 9.86 9.59 -0.93
C ILE A 69 11.33 9.19 -0.92
N SER A 70 11.75 8.32 -1.84
CA SER A 70 13.15 7.88 -1.98
C SER A 70 14.06 8.90 -2.65
N ASN A 71 13.56 10.09 -3.00
CA ASN A 71 14.31 11.14 -3.70
C ASN A 71 14.95 10.70 -5.02
N ARG A 72 14.27 9.91 -5.81
CA ARG A 72 14.76 9.51 -7.12
C ARG A 72 14.84 10.71 -8.04
N LYS A 73 16.06 11.15 -8.30
CA LYS A 73 16.34 12.41 -9.02
C LYS A 73 15.63 12.48 -10.37
N PHE A 74 15.73 11.41 -11.17
CA PHE A 74 15.10 11.34 -12.50
C PHE A 74 13.59 11.63 -12.44
N ILE A 75 12.88 10.93 -11.56
CA ILE A 75 11.42 11.12 -11.41
C ILE A 75 11.08 12.50 -10.83
N LYS A 76 11.88 12.99 -9.87
CA LYS A 76 11.68 14.32 -9.32
C LYS A 76 11.83 15.42 -10.37
N ASP A 77 12.78 15.30 -11.27
CA ASP A 77 12.98 16.30 -12.33
C ASP A 77 11.83 16.27 -13.34
N ILE A 78 11.33 15.09 -13.70
CA ILE A 78 10.11 14.95 -14.52
C ILE A 78 8.89 15.55 -13.79
N HIS A 79 8.74 15.25 -12.51
CA HIS A 79 7.61 15.75 -11.70
C HIS A 79 7.58 17.27 -11.59
N LYS A 80 8.73 17.96 -11.60
CA LYS A 80 8.78 19.44 -11.61
C LYS A 80 7.99 20.02 -12.79
N THR A 81 8.12 19.39 -13.96
CA THR A 81 7.49 19.86 -15.20
C THR A 81 6.08 19.30 -15.39
N HIS A 82 5.92 17.98 -15.18
CA HIS A 82 4.71 17.26 -15.56
C HIS A 82 3.78 16.97 -14.38
N LYS A 83 4.16 17.35 -13.14
CA LYS A 83 3.38 17.15 -11.90
C LYS A 83 2.91 15.69 -11.76
N ASP A 84 1.75 15.47 -11.15
CA ASP A 84 1.11 14.16 -10.91
C ASP A 84 0.39 13.63 -12.17
N SER A 85 0.98 13.81 -13.34
CA SER A 85 0.38 13.38 -14.61
C SER A 85 0.49 11.86 -14.81
N SER A 86 -0.32 11.33 -15.70
CA SER A 86 -0.21 9.93 -16.16
C SER A 86 1.18 9.63 -16.71
N PHE A 87 1.80 10.59 -17.40
CA PHE A 87 3.16 10.47 -17.92
C PHE A 87 4.18 10.24 -16.79
N THR A 88 4.14 11.07 -15.74
CA THR A 88 5.03 10.92 -14.56
C THR A 88 4.80 9.57 -13.87
N ARG A 89 3.55 9.12 -13.73
CA ARG A 89 3.22 7.82 -13.15
C ARG A 89 3.74 6.64 -13.97
N ILE A 90 3.62 6.70 -15.30
CA ILE A 90 4.15 5.66 -16.20
C ILE A 90 5.67 5.60 -16.10
N LEU A 91 6.35 6.74 -16.20
CA LEU A 91 7.81 6.78 -16.06
C LEU A 91 8.30 6.29 -14.71
N SER A 92 7.58 6.59 -13.63
CA SER A 92 7.92 6.08 -12.30
C SER A 92 7.86 4.55 -12.24
N ARG A 93 6.92 3.91 -12.94
CA ARG A 93 6.86 2.45 -13.03
C ARG A 93 8.04 1.87 -13.81
N VAL A 94 8.39 2.48 -14.95
CA VAL A 94 9.53 2.03 -15.76
C VAL A 94 10.84 2.16 -15.00
N ASP A 95 11.03 3.29 -14.32
CA ASP A 95 12.19 3.57 -13.49
C ASP A 95 12.29 2.58 -12.30
N GLU A 96 11.18 2.27 -11.65
CA GLU A 96 11.13 1.28 -10.57
C GLU A 96 11.46 -0.13 -11.09
N MET A 97 10.91 -0.54 -12.25
CA MET A 97 11.23 -1.83 -12.86
C MET A 97 12.73 -1.99 -13.12
N ALA A 98 13.39 -0.96 -13.66
CA ALA A 98 14.83 -0.99 -13.89
C ALA A 98 15.62 -1.21 -12.58
N HIS A 99 15.20 -0.54 -11.50
CA HIS A 99 15.82 -0.70 -10.19
C HIS A 99 15.57 -2.08 -9.57
N LEU A 100 14.34 -2.57 -9.67
CA LEU A 100 13.99 -3.89 -9.16
C LEU A 100 14.81 -4.98 -9.86
N LEU A 101 15.01 -4.88 -11.18
CA LEU A 101 15.85 -5.81 -11.93
C LEU A 101 17.31 -5.78 -11.45
N GLN A 102 17.86 -4.61 -11.18
CA GLN A 102 19.21 -4.49 -10.64
C GLN A 102 19.31 -5.10 -9.23
N ASN A 103 18.36 -4.79 -8.36
CA ASN A 103 18.33 -5.34 -7.00
C ASN A 103 18.15 -6.86 -7.02
N THR A 104 17.28 -7.39 -7.89
CA THR A 104 17.06 -8.82 -8.03
C THR A 104 18.35 -9.55 -8.42
N LYS A 105 19.15 -9.00 -9.33
CA LYS A 105 20.47 -9.58 -9.68
C LYS A 105 21.42 -9.68 -8.46
N VAL A 106 21.35 -8.72 -7.56
CA VAL A 106 22.16 -8.73 -6.32
C VAL A 106 21.59 -9.73 -5.31
N LEU A 107 20.26 -9.77 -5.15
CA LEU A 107 19.61 -10.64 -4.19
C LEU A 107 19.75 -12.12 -4.54
N ILE A 108 19.62 -12.48 -5.82
CA ILE A 108 19.77 -13.87 -6.29
C ILE A 108 21.15 -14.44 -5.89
N LYS A 109 22.19 -13.61 -5.91
CA LYS A 109 23.56 -14.06 -5.51
C LYS A 109 23.69 -14.29 -4.00
N LYS A 110 22.74 -13.81 -3.19
CA LYS A 110 22.73 -13.92 -1.73
C LYS A 110 21.78 -14.99 -1.22
N VAL A 111 20.95 -15.57 -2.09
CA VAL A 111 20.02 -16.62 -1.70
C VAL A 111 20.79 -17.87 -1.40
N ASP A 112 20.65 -18.39 -0.20
CA ASP A 112 21.10 -19.73 0.17
C ASP A 112 19.92 -20.70 -0.06
N ILE A 113 20.06 -21.53 -1.09
CA ILE A 113 19.01 -22.51 -1.45
C ILE A 113 18.95 -23.71 -0.48
N SER A 114 19.90 -23.83 0.43
CA SER A 114 19.89 -24.86 1.48
C SER A 114 19.09 -24.45 2.71
N GLU A 115 18.80 -23.17 2.86
CA GLU A 115 17.96 -22.68 3.96
C GLU A 115 16.46 -22.90 3.71
N GLU A 116 15.71 -23.10 4.78
CA GLU A 116 14.25 -23.19 4.69
C GLU A 116 13.67 -21.85 4.19
N SER A 117 12.75 -21.91 3.19
CA SER A 117 12.10 -20.73 2.60
C SER A 117 10.98 -20.13 3.47
N PHE A 118 10.73 -20.70 4.65
CA PHE A 118 9.69 -20.29 5.58
C PHE A 118 10.14 -20.39 7.03
N ILE A 119 9.48 -19.64 7.89
CA ILE A 119 9.69 -19.69 9.34
C ILE A 119 8.53 -20.46 9.94
N LYS A 120 8.82 -21.57 10.62
CA LYS A 120 7.81 -22.33 11.35
C LYS A 120 7.23 -21.51 12.50
N PRO A 121 5.90 -21.43 12.67
CA PRO A 121 5.31 -20.80 13.82
C PRO A 121 5.78 -21.46 15.12
N LYS A 122 6.14 -20.65 16.11
CA LYS A 122 6.55 -21.15 17.43
C LYS A 122 5.38 -21.67 18.24
N ILE A 123 4.16 -21.17 17.96
CA ILE A 123 2.92 -21.51 18.67
C ILE A 123 1.94 -22.00 17.62
N ALA A 124 1.26 -23.11 17.89
CA ALA A 124 0.22 -23.59 17.02
C ALA A 124 -1.01 -22.65 17.09
N LEU A 125 -1.70 -22.46 15.97
CA LEU A 125 -2.85 -21.56 15.86
C LEU A 125 -3.95 -21.88 16.90
N LYS A 126 -4.15 -23.16 17.20
CA LYS A 126 -5.13 -23.65 18.21
C LYS A 126 -4.81 -23.22 19.64
N ASP A 127 -3.52 -22.93 19.92
CA ASP A 127 -3.03 -22.58 21.26
C ASP A 127 -2.99 -21.06 21.46
N ILE A 128 -3.51 -20.29 20.51
CA ILE A 128 -3.62 -18.83 20.60
C ILE A 128 -5.00 -18.48 21.18
N ASP A 129 -5.04 -18.00 22.41
CA ASP A 129 -6.28 -17.52 23.00
C ASP A 129 -6.76 -16.25 22.32
N TYR A 130 -5.92 -15.22 22.24
CA TYR A 130 -6.18 -13.99 21.50
C TYR A 130 -4.90 -13.44 20.91
N ALA A 131 -5.00 -13.01 19.68
CA ALA A 131 -3.93 -12.24 19.02
C ALA A 131 -4.53 -11.27 18.02
N GLU A 132 -3.89 -10.12 17.91
CA GLU A 132 -4.14 -9.20 16.80
C GLU A 132 -2.81 -8.74 16.20
N GLY A 133 -2.85 -8.41 14.95
CA GLY A 133 -1.69 -7.91 14.25
C GLY A 133 -2.04 -7.37 12.89
N PHE A 134 -1.19 -6.50 12.41
CA PHE A 134 -1.29 -5.99 11.06
C PHE A 134 0.04 -6.05 10.34
N SER A 135 -0.03 -6.09 9.03
CA SER A 135 1.13 -6.01 8.15
C SER A 135 0.85 -5.04 7.02
N VAL A 136 1.88 -4.31 6.62
CA VAL A 136 1.84 -3.44 5.45
C VAL A 136 2.93 -3.88 4.50
N VAL A 137 2.56 -4.12 3.25
CA VAL A 137 3.46 -4.54 2.18
C VAL A 137 3.33 -3.57 1.01
N GLU A 138 4.46 -3.11 0.50
CA GLU A 138 4.49 -2.34 -0.74
C GLU A 138 4.40 -3.30 -1.93
N ALA A 139 3.19 -3.41 -2.48
CA ALA A 139 2.94 -4.14 -3.71
C ALA A 139 3.28 -3.29 -4.94
N CYS A 140 3.26 -3.88 -6.13
CA CYS A 140 3.60 -3.17 -7.38
C CYS A 140 2.75 -1.90 -7.62
N ARG A 141 1.50 -1.88 -7.15
CA ARG A 141 0.59 -0.73 -7.29
C ARG A 141 0.49 0.16 -6.05
N GLY A 142 1.14 -0.19 -4.96
CA GLY A 142 1.15 0.60 -3.73
C GLY A 142 0.93 -0.22 -2.47
N SER A 143 0.55 0.44 -1.40
CA SER A 143 0.39 -0.15 -0.07
C SER A 143 -0.77 -1.12 0.03
N LEU A 144 -0.46 -2.33 0.46
CA LEU A 144 -1.41 -3.37 0.82
C LEU A 144 -1.36 -3.57 2.34
N ILE A 145 -2.48 -3.41 3.01
CA ILE A 145 -2.61 -3.58 4.44
C ILE A 145 -3.46 -4.81 4.73
N HIS A 146 -2.97 -5.65 5.62
CA HIS A 146 -3.72 -6.73 6.22
C HIS A 146 -3.82 -6.49 7.72
N ASN A 147 -5.03 -6.55 8.27
CA ASN A 147 -5.30 -6.47 9.70
C ASN A 147 -6.09 -7.69 10.13
N LEU A 148 -5.62 -8.41 11.14
CA LEU A 148 -6.15 -9.68 11.55
C LEU A 148 -6.36 -9.72 13.06
N GLN A 149 -7.51 -10.24 13.49
CA GLN A 149 -7.79 -10.60 14.87
C GLN A 149 -8.16 -12.07 14.96
N ILE A 150 -7.54 -12.78 15.90
CA ILE A 150 -7.74 -14.21 16.14
C ILE A 150 -8.17 -14.41 17.59
N ASN A 151 -9.12 -15.32 17.81
CA ASN A 151 -9.53 -15.77 19.13
C ASN A 151 -9.71 -17.29 19.11
N LYS A 152 -9.07 -17.98 20.04
CA LYS A 152 -9.10 -19.45 20.18
C LYS A 152 -8.88 -20.17 18.86
N GLY A 153 -7.87 -19.75 18.13
CA GLY A 153 -7.50 -20.30 16.84
C GLY A 153 -8.45 -19.98 15.67
N LYS A 154 -9.47 -19.14 15.86
CA LYS A 154 -10.41 -18.74 14.81
C LYS A 154 -10.23 -17.27 14.45
N ILE A 155 -10.32 -16.96 13.16
CA ILE A 155 -10.30 -15.57 12.69
C ILE A 155 -11.62 -14.91 13.11
N LEU A 156 -11.53 -13.84 13.89
CA LEU A 156 -12.66 -12.99 14.27
C LEU A 156 -12.87 -11.86 13.26
N LYS A 157 -11.78 -11.26 12.83
CA LYS A 157 -11.82 -10.12 11.93
C LYS A 157 -10.62 -10.19 10.99
N TYR A 158 -10.85 -9.90 9.72
CA TYR A 158 -9.81 -9.79 8.73
C TYR A 158 -10.14 -8.68 7.73
N ASP A 159 -9.40 -7.59 7.83
CA ASP A 159 -9.54 -6.44 6.94
C ASP A 159 -8.37 -6.41 5.96
N VAL A 160 -8.68 -6.11 4.71
CA VAL A 160 -7.67 -5.95 3.65
C VAL A 160 -7.92 -4.62 2.94
N ILE A 161 -6.93 -3.73 3.00
CA ILE A 161 -6.94 -2.46 2.27
C ILE A 161 -5.94 -2.58 1.13
N THR A 162 -6.48 -2.60 -0.10
CA THR A 162 -5.65 -2.79 -1.30
C THR A 162 -5.15 -1.46 -1.85
N PRO A 163 -4.08 -1.47 -2.68
CA PRO A 163 -3.63 -0.27 -3.38
C PRO A 163 -4.72 0.38 -4.25
N THR A 164 -5.66 -0.41 -4.77
CA THR A 164 -6.79 0.10 -5.57
C THR A 164 -7.69 1.01 -4.74
N VAL A 165 -7.95 0.64 -3.51
CA VAL A 165 -8.77 1.43 -2.58
C VAL A 165 -8.12 2.79 -2.26
N TRP A 166 -6.79 2.83 -2.16
CA TRP A 166 -6.04 4.08 -1.99
C TRP A 166 -6.08 4.99 -3.21
N ASN A 167 -5.97 4.41 -4.41
CA ASN A 167 -5.68 5.16 -5.63
C ASN A 167 -6.93 5.48 -6.47
N LEU A 168 -8.02 4.74 -6.30
CA LEU A 168 -9.22 4.83 -7.13
C LEU A 168 -10.52 5.00 -6.33
N GLY A 169 -10.42 4.98 -5.00
CA GLY A 169 -11.53 5.14 -4.08
C GLY A 169 -11.95 6.59 -3.85
#